data_6cd33ec0f20e7e03d3f4a9034d68c527
#
_entry.id   6cd33ec0f20e7e03d3f4a9034d68c527
#
_cell.length_a   1.000
_cell.length_b   1.000
_cell.length_c   1.000
_cell.angle_alpha   90.00
_cell.angle_beta   90.00
_cell.angle_gamma   90.00
#
_symmetry.space_group_name_H-M   'P 1'
#
loop_
_entity.id
_entity.type
_entity.pdbx_description
1 polymer ?
#
loop_
_entity_poly.entity_id
_entity_poly.type
_entity_poly.pdbx_seq_one_letter_code
_entity_poly.pdbx_strand_id
1 'polypeptide(L)'
;MDLPRLLAPRRRVAIASDAAAIVVFAIVGLISHGASATHFVRDALPLLGGWFAVALATRLYERPSVARLLVTWAVGITAGVLVRALILGRHLGSHEAAFLAVSLAFTLLFVLALRLALGLRR
;
A
#
# COMPACT_ATOMS: atom_id res chain seq x y z
N MET A 1 24.54 6.43 -5.72
CA MET A 1 23.49 5.43 -5.44
C MET A 1 22.41 5.51 -6.51
N ASP A 2 22.05 4.39 -7.07
CA ASP A 2 21.01 4.32 -8.08
C ASP A 2 19.68 4.05 -7.42
N LEU A 3 18.84 5.08 -7.25
CA LEU A 3 17.55 4.99 -6.58
C LEU A 3 16.62 3.95 -7.21
N PRO A 4 16.50 3.84 -8.55
CA PRO A 4 15.66 2.80 -9.13
C PRO A 4 16.08 1.37 -8.74
N ARG A 5 17.38 1.12 -8.61
CA ARG A 5 17.87 -0.19 -8.15
C ARG A 5 17.52 -0.45 -6.70
N LEU A 6 17.63 0.56 -5.83
CA LEU A 6 17.28 0.42 -4.43
C LEU A 6 15.80 0.14 -4.24
N LEU A 7 14.95 0.72 -5.09
CA LEU A 7 13.51 0.53 -5.02
C LEU A 7 13.00 -0.70 -5.76
N ALA A 8 13.91 -1.48 -6.40
CA ALA A 8 13.54 -2.66 -7.18
C ALA A 8 14.24 -3.91 -6.65
N PRO A 9 13.89 -4.40 -5.44
CA PRO A 9 14.44 -5.64 -4.92
C PRO A 9 13.97 -6.83 -5.77
N ARG A 10 14.49 -8.03 -5.46
CA ARG A 10 14.05 -9.26 -6.13
C ARG A 10 12.53 -9.38 -6.02
N ARG A 11 11.90 -9.97 -7.05
CA ARG A 11 10.44 -10.09 -7.16
C ARG A 11 9.78 -10.55 -5.86
N ARG A 12 10.25 -11.66 -5.29
CA ARG A 12 9.67 -12.20 -4.05
C ARG A 12 9.83 -11.25 -2.87
N VAL A 13 10.99 -10.62 -2.76
CA VAL A 13 11.27 -9.64 -1.71
C VAL A 13 10.41 -8.40 -1.89
N ALA A 14 10.25 -7.93 -3.13
CA ALA A 14 9.40 -6.78 -3.43
C ALA A 14 7.95 -7.03 -3.03
N ILE A 15 7.41 -8.20 -3.41
CA ILE A 15 6.03 -8.58 -3.08
C ILE A 15 5.85 -8.63 -1.55
N ALA A 16 6.76 -9.31 -0.86
CA ALA A 16 6.69 -9.44 0.60
C ALA A 16 6.85 -8.09 1.29
N SER A 17 7.75 -7.24 0.80
CA SER A 17 7.98 -5.90 1.33
C SER A 17 6.74 -5.01 1.19
N ASP A 18 6.12 -5.02 0.02
CA ASP A 18 4.93 -4.19 -0.23
C ASP A 18 3.75 -4.67 0.61
N ALA A 19 3.55 -5.99 0.72
CA ALA A 19 2.52 -6.55 1.58
C ALA A 19 2.77 -6.18 3.05
N ALA A 20 4.02 -6.30 3.51
CA ALA A 20 4.39 -5.94 4.88
C ALA A 20 4.14 -4.46 5.16
N ALA A 21 4.46 -3.58 4.21
CA ALA A 21 4.23 -2.14 4.36
C ALA A 21 2.75 -1.82 4.56
N ILE A 22 1.87 -2.45 3.77
CA ILE A 22 0.43 -2.23 3.89
C ILE A 22 -0.10 -2.80 5.21
N VAL A 23 0.37 -3.98 5.61
CA VAL A 23 -0.02 -4.60 6.88
C VAL A 23 0.43 -3.72 8.05
N VAL A 24 1.67 -3.21 8.03
CA VAL A 24 2.18 -2.30 9.08
C VAL A 24 1.33 -1.04 9.16
N PHE A 25 0.98 -0.45 8.02
CA PHE A 25 0.08 0.70 7.99
C PHE A 25 -1.25 0.38 8.64
N ALA A 26 -1.85 -0.77 8.31
CA ALA A 26 -3.14 -1.18 8.89
C ALA A 26 -3.02 -1.41 10.41
N ILE A 27 -1.92 -2.01 10.87
CA ILE A 27 -1.66 -2.22 12.30
C ILE A 27 -1.52 -0.88 13.04
N VAL A 28 -0.77 0.06 12.48
CA VAL A 28 -0.61 1.40 13.06
C VAL A 28 -1.97 2.08 13.18
N GLY A 29 -2.79 1.99 12.14
CA GLY A 29 -4.14 2.53 12.16
C GLY A 29 -5.00 1.88 13.24
N LEU A 30 -4.92 0.55 13.38
CA LEU A 30 -5.65 -0.21 14.39
C LEU A 30 -5.28 0.27 15.81
N ILE A 31 -3.99 0.36 16.10
CA ILE A 31 -3.50 0.80 17.40
C ILE A 31 -3.92 2.25 17.68
N SER A 32 -3.76 3.14 16.69
CA SER A 32 -4.06 4.56 16.83
C SER A 32 -5.53 4.83 17.13
N HIS A 33 -6.44 4.00 16.60
CA HIS A 33 -7.88 4.19 16.76
C HIS A 33 -8.50 3.23 17.77
N GLY A 34 -7.69 2.40 18.45
CA GLY A 34 -8.20 1.44 19.43
C GLY A 34 -9.17 0.44 18.84
N ALA A 35 -9.02 0.10 17.57
CA ALA A 35 -9.96 -0.76 16.85
C ALA A 35 -9.69 -2.25 17.10
N SER A 36 -10.67 -3.08 16.75
CA SER A 36 -10.60 -4.54 16.91
C SER A 36 -9.93 -5.20 15.71
N ALA A 37 -9.62 -6.50 15.84
CA ALA A 37 -9.08 -7.31 14.75
C ALA A 37 -9.98 -7.31 13.51
N THR A 38 -11.30 -7.22 13.68
CA THR A 38 -12.26 -7.13 12.57
C THR A 38 -12.01 -5.87 11.74
N HIS A 39 -11.73 -4.74 12.38
CA HIS A 39 -11.39 -3.49 11.69
C HIS A 39 -10.08 -3.63 10.91
N PHE A 40 -9.10 -4.34 11.47
CA PHE A 40 -7.85 -4.61 10.78
C PHE A 40 -8.10 -5.31 9.45
N VAL A 41 -8.89 -6.38 9.45
CA VAL A 41 -9.20 -7.14 8.23
C VAL A 41 -9.95 -6.26 7.22
N ARG A 42 -10.93 -5.47 7.68
CA ARG A 42 -11.67 -4.55 6.83
C ARG A 42 -10.81 -3.51 6.14
N ASP A 43 -9.75 -3.05 6.81
CA ASP A 43 -8.86 -2.04 6.25
C ASP A 43 -7.76 -2.66 5.41
N ALA A 44 -7.15 -3.75 5.89
CA ALA A 44 -6.00 -4.36 5.23
C ALA A 44 -6.37 -5.07 3.93
N LEU A 45 -7.44 -5.86 3.91
CA LEU A 45 -7.79 -6.67 2.73
C LEU A 45 -8.09 -5.81 1.50
N PRO A 46 -8.92 -4.75 1.56
CA PRO A 46 -9.14 -3.92 0.39
C PRO A 46 -7.88 -3.21 -0.10
N LEU A 47 -7.01 -2.78 0.81
CA LEU A 47 -5.76 -2.12 0.43
C LEU A 47 -4.80 -3.10 -0.23
N LEU A 48 -4.65 -4.30 0.33
CA LEU A 48 -3.83 -5.36 -0.27
C LEU A 48 -4.39 -5.77 -1.63
N GLY A 49 -5.71 -5.98 -1.73
CA GLY A 49 -6.36 -6.34 -2.97
C GLY A 49 -6.17 -5.28 -4.04
N GLY A 50 -6.39 -4.02 -3.70
CA GLY A 50 -6.22 -2.90 -4.62
C GLY A 50 -4.77 -2.79 -5.10
N TRP A 51 -3.82 -2.84 -4.17
CA TRP A 51 -2.41 -2.77 -4.51
C TRP A 51 -2.02 -3.88 -5.49
N PHE A 52 -2.27 -5.14 -5.13
CA PHE A 52 -1.80 -6.26 -5.93
C PHE A 52 -2.57 -6.41 -7.26
N ALA A 53 -3.84 -6.05 -7.30
CA ALA A 53 -4.58 -6.03 -8.57
C ALA A 53 -3.96 -5.03 -9.55
N VAL A 54 -3.65 -3.82 -9.10
CA VAL A 54 -3.02 -2.80 -9.94
C VAL A 54 -1.57 -3.18 -10.25
N ALA A 55 -0.85 -3.76 -9.29
CA ALA A 55 0.52 -4.23 -9.51
C ALA A 55 0.58 -5.28 -10.63
N LEU A 56 -0.40 -6.19 -10.69
CA LEU A 56 -0.51 -7.15 -11.78
C LEU A 56 -0.78 -6.44 -13.11
N ALA A 57 -1.68 -5.47 -13.12
CA ALA A 57 -2.03 -4.73 -14.33
C ALA A 57 -0.86 -3.90 -14.85
N THR A 58 -0.08 -3.28 -13.96
CA THR A 58 1.09 -2.46 -14.33
C THR A 58 2.34 -3.29 -14.58
N ARG A 59 2.32 -4.58 -14.25
CA ARG A 59 3.49 -5.47 -14.30
C ARG A 59 4.64 -4.96 -13.43
N LEU A 60 4.30 -4.40 -12.27
CA LEU A 60 5.28 -3.80 -11.37
C LEU A 60 6.40 -4.78 -11.00
N TYR A 61 6.05 -6.04 -10.69
CA TYR A 61 7.02 -7.03 -10.24
C TYR A 61 7.77 -7.74 -11.38
N GLU A 62 7.26 -7.63 -12.60
CA GLU A 62 7.93 -8.20 -13.79
C GLU A 62 8.88 -7.19 -14.42
N ARG A 63 8.47 -5.92 -14.47
CA ARG A 63 9.23 -4.82 -15.07
C ARG A 63 9.30 -3.65 -14.11
N PRO A 64 10.03 -3.79 -12.99
CA PRO A 64 10.01 -2.77 -11.96
C PRO A 64 10.56 -1.44 -12.46
N SER A 65 9.87 -0.36 -12.10
CA SER A 65 10.31 1.00 -12.34
C SER A 65 9.66 1.91 -11.29
N VAL A 66 10.26 3.08 -11.08
CA VAL A 66 9.69 4.06 -10.15
C VAL A 66 8.31 4.52 -10.64
N ALA A 67 8.15 4.71 -11.96
CA ALA A 67 6.86 5.11 -12.53
C ALA A 67 5.78 4.06 -12.26
N ARG A 68 6.09 2.77 -12.48
CA ARG A 68 5.13 1.68 -12.21
C ARG A 68 4.80 1.59 -10.72
N LEU A 69 5.79 1.78 -9.86
CA LEU A 69 5.57 1.80 -8.42
C LEU A 69 4.62 2.91 -8.01
N LEU A 70 4.83 4.13 -8.51
CA LEU A 70 4.00 5.27 -8.18
C LEU A 70 2.58 5.12 -8.73
N VAL A 71 2.41 4.59 -9.95
CA VAL A 71 1.09 4.31 -10.51
C VAL A 71 0.37 3.25 -9.68
N THR A 72 1.06 2.18 -9.33
CA THR A 72 0.49 1.12 -8.48
C THR A 72 0.06 1.68 -7.13
N TRP A 73 0.90 2.49 -6.51
CA TRP A 73 0.57 3.14 -5.26
C TRP A 73 -0.67 4.03 -5.39
N ALA A 74 -0.65 4.97 -6.33
CA ALA A 74 -1.73 5.95 -6.46
C ALA A 74 -3.06 5.28 -6.80
N VAL A 75 -3.08 4.43 -7.83
CA VAL A 75 -4.30 3.78 -8.31
C VAL A 75 -4.72 2.65 -7.37
N GLY A 76 -3.77 1.84 -6.92
CA GLY A 76 -4.06 0.68 -6.06
C GLY A 76 -4.62 1.07 -4.71
N ILE A 77 -4.01 2.04 -4.03
CA ILE A 77 -4.49 2.49 -2.72
C ILE A 77 -5.84 3.22 -2.87
N THR A 78 -5.99 4.05 -3.91
CA THR A 78 -7.28 4.72 -4.17
C THR A 78 -8.37 3.69 -4.42
N ALA A 79 -8.12 2.69 -5.26
CA ALA A 79 -9.08 1.61 -5.51
C ALA A 79 -9.42 0.85 -4.23
N GLY A 80 -8.41 0.56 -3.40
CA GLY A 80 -8.59 -0.13 -2.13
C GLY A 80 -9.47 0.67 -1.17
N VAL A 81 -9.23 1.98 -1.06
CA VAL A 81 -10.05 2.86 -0.21
C VAL A 81 -11.49 2.93 -0.71
N LEU A 82 -11.69 3.01 -2.03
CA LEU A 82 -13.04 3.02 -2.60
C LEU A 82 -13.78 1.70 -2.34
N VAL A 83 -13.10 0.57 -2.50
CA VAL A 83 -13.69 -0.75 -2.20
C VAL A 83 -14.05 -0.84 -0.72
N ARG A 84 -13.17 -0.38 0.16
CA ARG A 84 -13.44 -0.33 1.59
C ARG A 84 -14.69 0.49 1.90
N ALA A 85 -14.81 1.67 1.29
CA ALA A 85 -15.96 2.54 1.49
C ALA A 85 -17.28 1.87 1.02
N LEU A 86 -17.23 1.17 -0.12
CA LEU A 86 -18.37 0.43 -0.63
C LEU A 86 -18.76 -0.72 0.30
N ILE A 87 -17.79 -1.48 0.81
CA ILE A 87 -18.04 -2.59 1.74
C ILE A 87 -18.69 -2.09 3.02
N LEU A 88 -18.22 -0.94 3.54
CA LEU A 88 -18.76 -0.35 4.77
C LEU A 88 -20.03 0.46 4.55
N GLY A 89 -20.49 0.64 3.30
CA GLY A 89 -21.66 1.43 2.97
C GLY A 89 -21.51 2.91 3.31
N ARG A 90 -20.29 3.42 3.31
CA ARG A 90 -20.02 4.82 3.66
C ARG A 90 -20.16 5.73 2.46
N HIS A 91 -20.57 6.97 2.73
CA HIS A 91 -20.60 8.01 1.72
C HIS A 91 -19.18 8.50 1.45
N LEU A 92 -18.90 8.86 0.18
CA LEU A 92 -17.61 9.43 -0.22
C LEU A 92 -17.60 10.92 0.15
N GLY A 93 -17.40 11.20 1.43
CA GLY A 93 -17.33 12.56 1.97
C GLY A 93 -15.94 12.90 2.49
N SER A 94 -15.88 13.97 3.30
CA SER A 94 -14.61 14.46 3.85
C SER A 94 -13.89 13.42 4.71
N HIS A 95 -14.62 12.56 5.40
CA HIS A 95 -14.03 11.50 6.22
C HIS A 95 -13.24 10.49 5.37
N GLU A 96 -13.84 10.05 4.26
CA GLU A 96 -13.15 9.13 3.34
C GLU A 96 -12.03 9.82 2.58
N ALA A 97 -12.16 11.10 2.26
CA ALA A 97 -11.08 11.88 1.66
C ALA A 97 -9.89 11.99 2.60
N ALA A 98 -10.13 12.21 3.89
CA ALA A 98 -9.08 12.23 4.90
C ALA A 98 -8.39 10.86 5.03
N PHE A 99 -9.18 9.79 5.05
CA PHE A 99 -8.64 8.43 5.10
C PHE A 99 -7.78 8.15 3.85
N LEU A 100 -8.24 8.56 2.68
CA LEU A 100 -7.48 8.39 1.44
C LEU A 100 -6.15 9.14 1.51
N ALA A 101 -6.16 10.40 1.95
CA ALA A 101 -4.94 11.21 2.05
C ALA A 101 -3.93 10.57 3.02
N VAL A 102 -4.38 10.13 4.19
CA VAL A 102 -3.52 9.46 5.18
C VAL A 102 -3.01 8.13 4.62
N SER A 103 -3.87 7.34 3.98
CA SER A 103 -3.49 6.05 3.39
C SER A 103 -2.43 6.24 2.31
N LEU A 104 -2.61 7.21 1.43
CA LEU A 104 -1.63 7.50 0.38
C LEU A 104 -0.28 7.91 0.97
N ALA A 105 -0.29 8.84 1.93
CA ALA A 105 0.94 9.35 2.52
C ALA A 105 1.72 8.26 3.25
N PHE A 106 1.08 7.51 4.14
CA PHE A 106 1.75 6.54 4.98
C PHE A 106 2.11 5.25 4.24
N THR A 107 1.26 4.78 3.31
CA THR A 107 1.61 3.60 2.52
C THR A 107 2.82 3.88 1.63
N LEU A 108 2.90 5.04 1.01
CA LEU A 108 4.08 5.41 0.23
C LEU A 108 5.32 5.46 1.11
N LEU A 109 5.21 6.11 2.28
CA LEU A 109 6.32 6.20 3.23
C LEU A 109 6.82 4.80 3.62
N PHE A 110 5.92 3.90 4.00
CA PHE A 110 6.31 2.56 4.44
C PHE A 110 6.84 1.70 3.30
N VAL A 111 6.22 1.76 2.12
CA VAL A 111 6.71 1.02 0.94
C VAL A 111 8.12 1.48 0.57
N LEU A 112 8.34 2.79 0.48
CA LEU A 112 9.66 3.32 0.15
C LEU A 112 10.69 3.00 1.22
N ALA A 113 10.32 3.16 2.50
CA ALA A 113 11.23 2.88 3.60
C ALA A 113 11.69 1.42 3.62
N LEU A 114 10.75 0.47 3.46
CA LEU A 114 11.10 -0.95 3.43
C LEU A 114 11.92 -1.32 2.21
N ARG A 115 11.57 -0.81 1.03
CA ARG A 115 12.33 -1.08 -0.19
C ARG A 115 13.75 -0.53 -0.10
N LEU A 116 13.91 0.69 0.42
CA LEU A 116 15.23 1.29 0.60
C LEU A 116 16.05 0.52 1.63
N ALA A 117 15.45 0.14 2.76
CA ALA A 117 16.13 -0.63 3.79
C ALA A 117 16.65 -1.97 3.25
N LEU A 118 15.81 -2.68 2.48
CA LEU A 118 16.18 -3.94 1.87
C LEU A 118 17.21 -3.76 0.75
N GLY A 119 17.11 -2.67 -0.01
CA GLY A 119 18.08 -2.33 -1.05
C GLY A 119 19.46 -2.02 -0.47
N LEU A 120 19.51 -1.34 0.67
CA LEU A 120 20.78 -0.99 1.34
C LEU A 120 21.46 -2.20 1.98
N ARG A 121 20.73 -3.29 2.23
CA ARG A 121 21.29 -4.52 2.80
C ARG A 121 21.94 -5.44 1.77
N ARG A 122 21.78 -5.19 0.50
CA ARG A 122 22.34 -6.04 -0.57
C ARG A 122 23.85 -5.94 -0.68
#